data_d453552b940a136996b29f2aa6cbb59d
#
_entry.id   d453552b940a136996b29f2aa6cbb59d
#
_cell.length_a   1.000
_cell.length_b   1.000
_cell.length_c   1.000
_cell.angle_alpha   90.00
_cell.angle_beta   90.00
_cell.angle_gamma   90.00
#
_symmetry.space_group_name_H-M   'P 1'
#
loop_
_entity.id
_entity.type
_entity.pdbx_description
1 polymer ?
#
loop_
_entity_poly.entity_id
_entity_poly.type
_entity_poly.pdbx_seq_one_letter_code
_entity_poly.pdbx_strand_id
1 'polypeptide(L)'
;IDVDFKTIKNSTADVVTAFEIFEHLIAPFNALREIKADKLIASVPLKLWFSNAYRNPNDKWDRHYHEFEDWQFDWLLEKSGWEIMSRKKWTNPAKKIGLRPILRLFTPRYYIVYAKRKTEKKTWSEKRANKEETYSTEFENYNFKLK
;
A
#
# COMPACT_ATOMS: atom_id res chain seq x y z
N ILE A 1 -4.37 14.78 -5.49
CA ILE A 1 -3.86 15.41 -4.26
C ILE A 1 -2.51 14.79 -4.01
N ASP A 2 -1.45 15.53 -4.33
CA ASP A 2 -0.14 15.12 -3.86
C ASP A 2 -0.16 15.27 -2.34
N VAL A 3 -0.15 14.14 -1.67
CA VAL A 3 0.07 14.15 -0.22
C VAL A 3 1.43 14.79 -0.03
N ASP A 4 1.47 15.89 0.67
CA ASP A 4 2.73 16.53 1.02
C ASP A 4 3.52 15.58 1.92
N PHE A 5 4.48 14.88 1.33
CA PHE A 5 5.35 13.94 2.03
C PHE A 5 6.07 14.58 3.23
N LYS A 6 6.32 15.88 3.17
CA LYS A 6 6.92 16.60 4.31
C LYS A 6 5.98 16.64 5.49
N THR A 7 4.70 16.88 5.25
CA THR A 7 3.68 16.89 6.31
C THR A 7 3.53 15.50 6.93
N ILE A 8 3.45 14.44 6.12
CA ILE A 8 3.40 13.06 6.63
C ILE A 8 4.66 12.74 7.44
N LYS A 9 5.83 13.05 6.91
CA LYS A 9 7.12 12.75 7.56
C LYS A 9 7.30 13.45 8.90
N ASN A 10 6.72 14.64 9.06
CA ASN A 10 6.85 15.44 10.26
C ASN A 10 5.72 15.21 11.29
N SER A 11 4.68 14.47 10.91
CA SER A 11 3.57 14.15 11.79
C SER A 11 3.79 12.82 12.48
N THR A 12 3.50 12.79 13.80
CA THR A 12 3.51 11.57 14.61
C THR A 12 2.12 11.33 15.16
N ALA A 13 1.69 10.07 15.19
CA ALA A 13 0.41 9.66 15.73
C ALA A 13 0.47 8.21 16.19
N ASP A 14 -0.34 7.82 17.16
CA ASP A 14 -0.46 6.41 17.57
C ASP A 14 -1.19 5.58 16.49
N VAL A 15 -2.16 6.22 15.84
CA VAL A 15 -2.98 5.60 14.80
C VAL A 15 -3.16 6.58 13.65
N VAL A 16 -2.95 6.10 12.44
CA VAL A 16 -3.31 6.82 11.21
C VAL A 16 -4.49 6.13 10.55
N THR A 17 -5.45 6.91 10.10
CA THR A 17 -6.56 6.43 9.27
C THR A 17 -6.45 7.02 7.87
N ALA A 18 -6.60 6.18 6.85
CA ALA A 18 -6.54 6.58 5.44
C ALA A 18 -7.64 5.85 4.67
N PHE A 19 -8.80 6.49 4.52
CA PHE A 19 -9.94 5.91 3.82
C PHE A 19 -10.04 6.49 2.42
N GLU A 20 -9.99 5.62 1.40
CA GLU A 20 -10.10 6.00 -0.02
C GLU A 20 -9.09 7.11 -0.39
N ILE A 21 -7.82 6.93 0.01
CA ILE A 21 -6.73 7.89 -0.23
C ILE A 21 -5.67 7.32 -1.18
N PHE A 22 -5.28 6.06 -0.97
CA PHE A 22 -4.09 5.50 -1.65
C PHE A 22 -4.26 5.33 -3.15
N GLU A 23 -5.49 5.18 -3.65
CA GLU A 23 -5.81 5.16 -5.07
C GLU A 23 -5.58 6.50 -5.77
N HIS A 24 -5.61 7.60 -5.02
CA HIS A 24 -5.39 8.96 -5.51
C HIS A 24 -3.93 9.39 -5.44
N LEU A 25 -3.04 8.59 -4.87
CA LEU A 25 -1.62 8.92 -4.77
C LEU A 25 -0.86 8.40 -5.99
N ILE A 26 0.08 9.18 -6.49
CA ILE A 26 1.00 8.75 -7.54
C ILE A 26 1.95 7.68 -7.00
N ALA A 27 2.43 7.85 -5.77
CA ALA A 27 3.38 6.95 -5.13
C ALA A 27 2.90 6.48 -3.75
N PRO A 28 1.84 5.64 -3.65
CA PRO A 28 1.28 5.20 -2.37
C PRO A 28 2.29 4.45 -1.50
N PHE A 29 3.23 3.74 -2.11
CA PHE A 29 4.32 3.06 -1.40
C PHE A 29 5.17 4.02 -0.57
N ASN A 30 5.55 5.16 -1.14
CA ASN A 30 6.36 6.16 -0.45
C ASN A 30 5.57 6.80 0.71
N ALA A 31 4.29 7.12 0.48
CA ALA A 31 3.41 7.64 1.54
C ALA A 31 3.31 6.67 2.72
N LEU A 32 3.08 5.38 2.45
CA LEU A 32 2.99 4.34 3.49
C LEU A 32 4.29 4.19 4.29
N ARG A 33 5.44 4.36 3.66
CA ARG A 33 6.75 4.29 4.35
C ARG A 33 7.00 5.48 5.26
N GLU A 34 6.56 6.67 4.87
CA GLU A 34 6.80 7.90 5.61
C GLU A 34 5.83 8.10 6.80
N ILE A 35 4.74 7.35 6.87
CA ILE A 35 3.80 7.39 8.01
C ILE A 35 4.56 6.97 9.29
N LYS A 36 4.61 7.87 10.28
CA LYS A 36 5.18 7.60 11.60
C LYS A 36 4.07 7.32 12.60
N ALA A 37 3.55 6.10 12.56
CA ALA A 37 2.53 5.61 13.47
C ALA A 37 2.73 4.12 13.71
N ASP A 38 2.27 3.63 14.87
CA ASP A 38 2.31 2.21 15.21
C ASP A 38 1.19 1.42 14.54
N LYS A 39 0.08 2.10 14.24
CA LYS A 39 -1.14 1.48 13.72
C LYS A 39 -1.66 2.25 12.51
N LEU A 40 -2.16 1.48 11.54
CA LEU A 40 -2.79 2.01 10.34
C LEU A 40 -4.15 1.32 10.13
N ILE A 41 -5.18 2.11 9.89
CA ILE A 41 -6.47 1.64 9.38
C ILE A 41 -6.66 2.28 8.02
N ALA A 42 -6.68 1.46 6.97
CA ALA A 42 -6.76 1.97 5.60
C ALA A 42 -7.84 1.26 4.81
N SER A 43 -8.52 1.99 3.93
CA SER A 43 -9.40 1.39 2.95
C SER A 43 -9.05 1.84 1.53
N VAL A 44 -9.34 0.95 0.58
CA VAL A 44 -9.24 1.22 -0.85
C VAL A 44 -10.44 0.64 -1.59
N PRO A 45 -10.87 1.24 -2.69
CA PRO A 45 -11.83 0.63 -3.59
C PRO A 45 -11.16 -0.49 -4.39
N LEU A 46 -11.80 -1.65 -4.45
CA LEU A 46 -11.31 -2.77 -5.23
C LEU A 46 -11.72 -2.63 -6.70
N LYS A 47 -10.83 -3.06 -7.58
CA LYS A 47 -11.11 -3.24 -9.00
C LYS A 47 -12.30 -4.18 -9.20
N LEU A 48 -13.26 -3.77 -10.00
CA LEU A 48 -14.38 -4.61 -10.40
C LEU A 48 -14.04 -5.31 -11.72
N TRP A 49 -14.08 -6.63 -11.73
CA TRP A 49 -13.74 -7.46 -12.90
C TRP A 49 -14.61 -7.21 -14.13
N PHE A 50 -15.83 -6.68 -13.93
CA PHE A 50 -16.80 -6.37 -14.98
C PHE A 50 -16.87 -4.87 -15.33
N SER A 51 -15.88 -4.07 -14.90
CA SER A 51 -15.87 -2.62 -15.12
C SER A 51 -14.46 -2.16 -15.46
N ASN A 52 -14.38 -1.17 -16.34
CA ASN A 52 -13.13 -0.46 -16.56
C ASN A 52 -12.72 0.31 -15.29
N ALA A 53 -11.44 0.67 -15.23
CA ALA A 53 -10.91 1.54 -14.20
C ALA A 53 -11.74 2.83 -14.07
N TYR A 54 -11.92 3.28 -12.85
CA TYR A 54 -12.68 4.49 -12.59
C TYR A 54 -11.99 5.69 -13.25
N ARG A 55 -12.74 6.40 -14.04
CA ARG A 55 -12.29 7.62 -14.70
C ARG A 55 -13.46 8.60 -14.83
N ASN A 56 -13.32 9.73 -14.15
CA ASN A 56 -14.23 10.86 -14.35
C ASN A 56 -13.53 11.94 -15.19
N PRO A 57 -13.86 12.13 -16.47
CA PRO A 57 -13.22 13.13 -17.32
C PRO A 57 -13.53 14.57 -16.88
N ASN A 58 -14.63 14.78 -16.18
CA ASN A 58 -15.12 16.10 -15.77
C ASN A 58 -14.61 16.52 -14.37
N ASP A 59 -14.07 15.59 -13.61
CA ASP A 59 -13.53 15.88 -12.30
C ASP A 59 -12.01 15.66 -12.29
N LYS A 60 -11.27 16.76 -12.18
CA LYS A 60 -9.80 16.72 -12.15
C LYS A 60 -9.26 16.28 -10.82
N TRP A 61 -10.06 16.31 -9.76
CA TRP A 61 -9.64 16.01 -8.40
C TRP A 61 -9.93 14.56 -8.02
N ASP A 62 -11.03 13.97 -8.53
CA ASP A 62 -11.41 12.58 -8.29
C ASP A 62 -10.80 11.66 -9.35
N ARG A 63 -9.47 11.53 -9.31
CA ARG A 63 -8.71 10.66 -10.21
C ARG A 63 -8.08 9.52 -9.45
N HIS A 64 -8.47 8.29 -9.81
CA HIS A 64 -7.78 7.10 -9.35
C HIS A 64 -6.57 6.85 -10.25
N TYR A 65 -5.38 6.95 -9.69
CA TYR A 65 -4.16 6.52 -10.37
C TYR A 65 -3.95 5.02 -10.25
N HIS A 66 -4.54 4.41 -9.21
CA HIS A 66 -4.48 2.99 -8.95
C HIS A 66 -5.88 2.41 -8.78
N GLU A 67 -6.08 1.19 -9.27
CA GLU A 67 -7.20 0.32 -8.92
C GLU A 67 -6.63 -0.97 -8.35
N PHE A 68 -6.83 -1.17 -7.07
CA PHE A 68 -6.25 -2.29 -6.35
C PHE A 68 -7.10 -3.56 -6.47
N GLU A 69 -6.43 -4.68 -6.63
CA GLU A 69 -6.91 -5.95 -6.12
C GLU A 69 -6.47 -6.07 -4.64
N ASP A 70 -7.16 -6.88 -3.84
CA ASP A 70 -6.87 -6.98 -2.42
C ASP A 70 -5.42 -7.41 -2.13
N TRP A 71 -4.92 -8.43 -2.84
CA TRP A 71 -3.55 -8.92 -2.71
C TRP A 71 -2.49 -7.88 -3.09
N GLN A 72 -2.79 -6.99 -4.05
CA GLN A 72 -1.88 -5.90 -4.44
C GLN A 72 -1.74 -4.89 -3.29
N PHE A 73 -2.86 -4.54 -2.65
CA PHE A 73 -2.84 -3.63 -1.52
C PHE A 73 -2.17 -4.26 -0.29
N ASP A 74 -2.43 -5.54 -0.02
CA ASP A 74 -1.75 -6.30 1.03
C ASP A 74 -0.23 -6.28 0.81
N TRP A 75 0.20 -6.59 -0.40
CA TRP A 75 1.62 -6.60 -0.74
C TRP A 75 2.27 -5.22 -0.62
N LEU A 76 1.56 -4.18 -1.03
CA LEU A 76 2.00 -2.80 -0.88
C LEU A 76 2.24 -2.45 0.60
N LEU A 77 1.31 -2.81 1.49
CA LEU A 77 1.43 -2.64 2.94
C LEU A 77 2.63 -3.41 3.50
N GLU A 78 2.72 -4.69 3.18
CA GLU A 78 3.81 -5.56 3.67
C GLU A 78 5.20 -5.07 3.25
N LYS A 79 5.35 -4.63 2.00
CA LYS A 79 6.62 -4.11 1.45
C LYS A 79 6.96 -2.73 2.00
N SER A 80 5.98 -1.94 2.40
CA SER A 80 6.18 -0.64 3.05
C SER A 80 6.39 -0.72 4.58
N GLY A 81 6.48 -1.94 5.14
CA GLY A 81 6.83 -2.15 6.54
C GLY A 81 5.65 -2.27 7.48
N TRP A 82 4.48 -2.67 6.96
CA TRP A 82 3.28 -2.94 7.75
C TRP A 82 3.00 -4.43 7.86
N GLU A 83 2.53 -4.88 9.00
CA GLU A 83 2.03 -6.22 9.27
C GLU A 83 0.51 -6.16 9.35
N ILE A 84 -0.16 -6.94 8.51
CA ILE A 84 -1.62 -6.95 8.43
C ILE A 84 -2.18 -7.82 9.56
N MET A 85 -2.95 -7.19 10.46
CA MET A 85 -3.56 -7.84 11.61
C MET A 85 -4.97 -8.35 11.31
N SER A 86 -5.73 -7.58 10.54
CA SER A 86 -7.07 -7.98 10.11
C SER A 86 -7.46 -7.28 8.82
N ARG A 87 -8.41 -7.88 8.11
CA ARG A 87 -8.93 -7.37 6.84
C ARG A 87 -10.41 -7.72 6.69
N LYS A 88 -11.14 -6.85 6.01
CA LYS A 88 -12.54 -7.05 5.69
C LYS A 88 -12.88 -6.49 4.31
N LYS A 89 -13.73 -7.20 3.60
CA LYS A 89 -14.30 -6.76 2.32
C LYS A 89 -15.81 -6.65 2.46
N TRP A 90 -16.41 -5.70 1.72
CA TRP A 90 -17.87 -5.63 1.61
C TRP A 90 -18.28 -5.14 0.23
N THR A 91 -19.53 -5.50 -0.11
CA THR A 91 -20.14 -5.07 -1.36
C THR A 91 -20.76 -3.68 -1.18
N ASN A 92 -20.98 -2.99 -2.30
CA ASN A 92 -21.75 -1.76 -2.34
C ASN A 92 -22.93 -1.93 -3.30
N PRO A 93 -24.08 -2.41 -2.82
CA PRO A 93 -25.26 -2.62 -3.64
C PRO A 93 -25.72 -1.31 -4.31
N ALA A 94 -26.00 -1.36 -5.59
CA ALA A 94 -26.58 -0.22 -6.30
C ALA A 94 -28.11 -0.37 -6.32
N LYS A 95 -28.82 0.71 -6.01
CA LYS A 95 -30.31 0.74 -6.02
C LYS A 95 -30.95 0.75 -7.44
N LYS A 96 -30.14 0.57 -8.49
CA LYS A 96 -30.61 0.57 -9.87
C LYS A 96 -30.87 -0.86 -10.36
N ILE A 97 -31.83 -1.03 -11.26
CA ILE A 97 -32.12 -2.32 -11.91
C ILE A 97 -31.17 -2.47 -13.11
N GLY A 98 -30.61 -3.66 -13.30
CA GLY A 98 -29.74 -4.00 -14.42
C GLY A 98 -28.69 -5.07 -14.05
N LEU A 99 -27.96 -5.56 -15.03
CA LEU A 99 -26.94 -6.60 -14.84
C LEU A 99 -25.79 -6.12 -13.93
N ARG A 100 -25.29 -4.91 -14.17
CA ARG A 100 -24.18 -4.32 -13.35
C ARG A 100 -24.53 -4.16 -11.87
N PRO A 101 -25.71 -3.64 -11.47
CA PRO A 101 -26.18 -3.65 -10.09
C PRO A 101 -26.24 -5.06 -9.46
N ILE A 102 -26.72 -6.07 -10.21
CA ILE A 102 -26.77 -7.46 -9.72
C ILE A 102 -25.33 -7.97 -9.43
N LEU A 103 -24.40 -7.78 -10.35
CA LEU A 103 -23.00 -8.18 -10.14
C LEU A 103 -22.37 -7.50 -8.92
N ARG A 104 -22.74 -6.26 -8.63
CA ARG A 104 -22.27 -5.52 -7.43
C ARG A 104 -22.80 -6.06 -6.11
N LEU A 105 -23.87 -6.84 -6.09
CA LEU A 105 -24.35 -7.50 -4.88
C LEU A 105 -23.36 -8.58 -4.41
N PHE A 106 -22.68 -9.23 -5.35
CA PHE A 106 -21.81 -10.37 -5.07
C PHE A 106 -20.32 -10.04 -5.17
N THR A 107 -19.96 -8.89 -5.76
CA THR A 107 -18.56 -8.50 -5.94
C THR A 107 -18.18 -7.45 -4.90
N PRO A 108 -17.22 -7.74 -4.01
CA PRO A 108 -16.71 -6.75 -3.07
C PRO A 108 -16.16 -5.51 -3.79
N ARG A 109 -16.54 -4.34 -3.31
CA ARG A 109 -16.05 -3.05 -3.84
C ARG A 109 -15.10 -2.36 -2.89
N TYR A 110 -15.24 -2.58 -1.59
CA TYR A 110 -14.42 -1.95 -0.58
C TYR A 110 -13.60 -2.97 0.18
N TYR A 111 -12.39 -2.58 0.48
CA TYR A 111 -11.44 -3.37 1.25
C TYR A 111 -10.82 -2.51 2.34
N ILE A 112 -10.95 -2.92 3.59
CA ILE A 112 -10.34 -2.27 4.74
C ILE A 112 -9.35 -3.21 5.39
N VAL A 113 -8.23 -2.62 5.84
CA VAL A 113 -7.16 -3.33 6.53
C VAL A 113 -6.83 -2.60 7.82
N TYR A 114 -6.64 -3.35 8.88
CA TYR A 114 -5.95 -2.91 10.08
C TYR A 114 -4.56 -3.51 10.08
N ALA A 115 -3.54 -2.66 10.16
CA ALA A 115 -2.15 -3.07 10.16
C ALA A 115 -1.37 -2.40 11.29
N LYS A 116 -0.28 -3.04 11.71
CA LYS A 116 0.69 -2.50 12.67
C LYS A 116 2.03 -2.29 12.00
N ARG A 117 2.81 -1.34 12.48
CA ARG A 117 4.20 -1.18 12.05
C ARG A 117 4.97 -2.45 12.43
N LYS A 118 5.70 -3.03 11.49
CA LYS A 118 6.61 -4.13 11.80
C LYS A 118 7.69 -3.60 12.74
N THR A 119 7.75 -4.16 13.94
CA THR A 119 8.87 -3.95 14.86
C THR A 119 10.10 -4.58 14.21
N GLU A 120 11.10 -3.78 13.97
CA GLU A 120 12.37 -4.06 13.31
C GLU A 120 12.72 -5.51 12.95
N LYS A 121 12.56 -5.82 11.68
CA LYS A 121 13.60 -6.58 10.98
C LYS A 121 14.22 -5.59 10.02
N LYS A 122 15.56 -5.42 10.07
CA LYS A 122 16.37 -4.52 9.24
C LYS A 122 15.71 -4.17 7.92
N THR A 123 15.60 -2.90 7.62
CA THR A 123 15.03 -2.41 6.35
C THR A 123 15.73 -3.09 5.18
N TRP A 124 15.10 -3.13 4.03
CA TRP A 124 15.71 -3.74 2.82
C TRP A 124 17.04 -3.09 2.47
N SER A 125 17.21 -1.79 2.75
CA SER A 125 18.45 -1.05 2.61
C SER A 125 19.55 -1.53 3.57
N GLU A 126 19.21 -1.79 4.83
CA GLU A 126 20.16 -2.34 5.83
C GLU A 126 20.55 -3.78 5.53
N LYS A 127 19.60 -4.59 5.03
CA LYS A 127 19.90 -5.94 4.55
C LYS A 127 20.80 -5.93 3.33
N ARG A 128 20.64 -4.95 2.45
CA ARG A 128 21.46 -4.80 1.25
C ARG A 128 22.86 -4.31 1.59
N ALA A 129 22.96 -3.30 2.45
CA ALA A 129 24.25 -2.80 2.93
C ALA A 129 25.04 -3.90 3.64
N ASN A 130 24.41 -4.65 4.55
CA ASN A 130 25.06 -5.79 5.21
C ASN A 130 25.48 -6.90 4.22
N LYS A 131 24.72 -7.10 3.15
CA LYS A 131 25.05 -8.11 2.14
C LYS A 131 26.21 -7.64 1.26
N GLU A 132 26.26 -6.35 0.90
CA GLU A 132 27.36 -5.74 0.14
C GLU A 132 28.64 -5.73 0.98
N GLU A 133 28.55 -5.43 2.28
CA GLU A 133 29.68 -5.49 3.22
C GLU A 133 30.20 -6.94 3.39
N THR A 134 29.32 -7.92 3.45
CA THR A 134 29.70 -9.34 3.50
C THR A 134 30.41 -9.77 2.21
N TYR A 135 29.90 -9.36 1.05
CA TYR A 135 30.56 -9.69 -0.23
C TYR A 135 31.92 -8.99 -0.38
N SER A 136 32.07 -7.74 0.05
CA SER A 136 33.36 -7.05 -0.02
C SER A 136 34.40 -7.73 0.86
N THR A 137 34.01 -8.15 2.07
CA THR A 137 34.89 -8.86 3.02
C THR A 137 35.28 -10.25 2.50
N GLU A 138 34.35 -10.98 1.88
CA GLU A 138 34.65 -12.26 1.25
C GLU A 138 35.58 -12.10 0.03
N PHE A 139 35.41 -11.04 -0.77
CA PHE A 139 36.24 -10.76 -1.93
C PHE A 139 37.69 -10.38 -1.53
N GLU A 140 37.86 -9.58 -0.48
CA GLU A 140 39.16 -9.24 0.06
C GLU A 140 39.88 -10.48 0.62
N ASN A 141 39.18 -11.34 1.32
CA ASN A 141 39.74 -12.60 1.84
C ASN A 141 40.10 -13.61 0.72
N TYR A 142 39.40 -13.55 -0.43
CA TYR A 142 39.68 -14.41 -1.56
C TYR A 142 40.97 -13.96 -2.30
N ASN A 143 41.18 -12.67 -2.47
CA ASN A 143 42.36 -12.11 -3.10
C ASN A 143 43.64 -12.27 -2.25
N PHE A 144 43.51 -12.43 -0.93
CA PHE A 144 44.65 -12.68 -0.05
C PHE A 144 45.18 -14.13 -0.13
N LYS A 145 44.34 -15.09 -0.60
CA LYS A 145 44.74 -16.50 -0.75
C LYS A 145 45.37 -16.83 -2.10
N LEU A 146 45.42 -15.85 -3.04
CA LEU A 146 45.97 -16.04 -4.38
C LEU A 146 47.37 -15.39 -4.55
N LYS A 147 47.99 -14.97 -3.45
CA LYS A 147 49.41 -14.55 -3.37
C LYS A 147 50.19 -15.59 -2.56
#